data_c052c873b2a9c0374d07553858644b3b
#
_entry.id   c052c873b2a9c0374d07553858644b3b
#
_cell.length_a   1.000
_cell.length_b   1.000
_cell.length_c   1.000
_cell.angle_alpha   90.00
_cell.angle_beta   90.00
_cell.angle_gamma   90.00
#
_symmetry.space_group_name_H-M   'P 1'
#
loop_
_entity.id
_entity.type
_entity.pdbx_description
1 polymer ?
#
loop_
_entity_poly.entity_id
_entity_poly.type
_entity_poly.pdbx_seq_one_letter_code
_entity_poly.pdbx_strand_id
1 'polypeptide(L)'
;KRRTRATVAREKGLEPLAQLLFAQERDCPRPEEAAQDFIDPDKGVETTADALGGAHDIVAEWISDDAAIRKTLREYTLRQGKLVSKAATEEDTVYRLYYDFEQSIPRLQGHQILAMDRGEREGKLTVTVLEDRERLLPMVCRAVVIPGSPAMDFVKDAAEDSLDRLSWPSLGREIRNHLTEQADEGAIGQFALNLKPLLMQPPVKGKVTMGLDPGYRMGCKVAVVDGTGKVLDTAVVYPTYGERQKKEAIAALEKLIRKHGVENIAIGNGTASRETEQMAVELIRQVNEA
;
A
#
# COMPACT_ATOMS: atom_id res chain seq x y z
N LYS A 1 -20.07 5.14 15.08
CA LYS A 1 -19.18 6.32 14.86
C LYS A 1 -18.32 6.46 16.11
N ARG A 2 -16.99 6.62 15.96
CA ARG A 2 -16.09 6.76 17.13
C ARG A 2 -16.38 8.08 17.84
N ARG A 3 -16.52 8.06 19.17
CA ARG A 3 -16.75 9.25 20.00
C ARG A 3 -15.48 10.11 20.01
N THR A 4 -15.56 11.34 19.49
CA THR A 4 -14.45 12.30 19.42
C THR A 4 -14.52 13.28 20.61
N ARG A 5 -13.43 14.04 20.87
CA ARG A 5 -13.44 15.11 21.85
C ARG A 5 -14.51 16.16 21.52
N ALA A 6 -14.65 16.53 20.24
CA ALA A 6 -15.67 17.45 19.77
C ALA A 6 -17.09 16.90 19.98
N THR A 7 -17.32 15.60 19.80
CA THR A 7 -18.62 14.98 20.11
C THR A 7 -18.97 15.14 21.59
N VAL A 8 -18.01 14.88 22.48
CA VAL A 8 -18.21 15.08 23.93
C VAL A 8 -18.49 16.54 24.26
N ALA A 9 -17.78 17.48 23.64
CA ALA A 9 -18.01 18.91 23.85
C ALA A 9 -19.40 19.37 23.37
N ARG A 10 -19.89 18.83 22.24
CA ARG A 10 -21.26 19.08 21.75
C ARG A 10 -22.31 18.54 22.72
N GLU A 11 -22.12 17.34 23.29
CA GLU A 11 -22.99 16.75 24.30
C GLU A 11 -23.05 17.63 25.57
N LYS A 12 -21.98 18.34 25.90
CA LYS A 12 -21.92 19.32 27.00
C LYS A 12 -22.60 20.67 26.67
N GLY A 13 -23.07 20.86 25.43
CA GLY A 13 -23.74 22.09 24.99
C GLY A 13 -22.78 23.21 24.57
N LEU A 14 -21.52 22.93 24.23
CA LEU A 14 -20.52 23.95 23.93
C LEU A 14 -20.46 24.36 22.44
N GLU A 15 -21.32 23.80 21.59
CA GLU A 15 -21.37 24.14 20.16
C GLU A 15 -21.72 25.60 19.88
N PRO A 16 -22.69 26.25 20.60
CA PRO A 16 -22.97 27.67 20.40
C PRO A 16 -21.78 28.57 20.76
N LEU A 17 -20.97 28.24 21.77
CA LEU A 17 -19.73 28.97 22.10
C LEU A 17 -18.72 28.82 20.96
N ALA A 18 -18.56 27.59 20.45
CA ALA A 18 -17.67 27.34 19.30
C ALA A 18 -18.11 28.15 18.06
N GLN A 19 -19.41 28.23 17.78
CA GLN A 19 -19.95 29.03 16.67
C GLN A 19 -19.68 30.51 16.85
N LEU A 20 -19.92 31.05 18.05
CA LEU A 20 -19.67 32.47 18.37
C LEU A 20 -18.19 32.85 18.15
N LEU A 21 -17.29 32.04 18.70
CA LEU A 21 -15.85 32.32 18.60
C LEU A 21 -15.31 32.09 17.16
N PHE A 22 -15.83 31.10 16.45
CA PHE A 22 -15.39 30.81 15.08
C PHE A 22 -15.93 31.82 14.06
N ALA A 23 -17.07 32.45 14.31
CA ALA A 23 -17.59 33.53 13.47
C ALA A 23 -16.69 34.78 13.48
N GLN A 24 -15.93 35.00 14.55
CA GLN A 24 -14.92 36.06 14.68
C GLN A 24 -15.47 37.46 14.32
N GLU A 25 -16.73 37.74 14.67
CA GLU A 25 -17.33 39.05 14.45
C GLU A 25 -16.56 40.15 15.19
N ARG A 26 -16.63 41.40 14.71
CA ARG A 26 -15.87 42.54 15.30
C ARG A 26 -16.29 42.88 16.72
N ASP A 27 -17.55 42.64 17.06
CA ASP A 27 -18.19 42.83 18.36
C ASP A 27 -18.24 41.56 19.21
N CYS A 28 -17.56 40.50 18.76
CA CYS A 28 -17.41 39.27 19.52
C CYS A 28 -16.76 39.58 20.88
N PRO A 29 -17.33 39.11 22.01
CA PRO A 29 -16.68 39.23 23.30
C PRO A 29 -15.34 38.47 23.30
N ARG A 30 -14.48 38.80 24.24
CA ARG A 30 -13.25 38.02 24.43
C ARG A 30 -13.60 36.58 24.77
N PRO A 31 -12.81 35.58 24.33
CA PRO A 31 -13.12 34.19 24.56
C PRO A 31 -13.42 33.85 26.02
N GLU A 32 -12.66 34.42 26.97
CA GLU A 32 -12.83 34.19 28.41
C GLU A 32 -14.14 34.77 28.93
N GLU A 33 -14.58 35.92 28.39
CA GLU A 33 -15.85 36.56 28.74
C GLU A 33 -17.03 35.74 28.17
N ALA A 34 -16.97 35.32 26.92
CA ALA A 34 -17.97 34.51 26.26
C ALA A 34 -18.14 33.13 26.94
N ALA A 35 -17.08 32.55 27.43
CA ALA A 35 -17.10 31.24 28.07
C ALA A 35 -17.81 31.22 29.43
N GLN A 36 -17.94 32.37 30.10
CA GLN A 36 -18.61 32.43 31.43
C GLN A 36 -20.05 31.98 31.37
N ASP A 37 -20.75 32.28 30.28
CA ASP A 37 -22.17 31.91 30.11
C ASP A 37 -22.37 30.42 29.82
N PHE A 38 -21.30 29.68 29.61
CA PHE A 38 -21.31 28.24 29.26
C PHE A 38 -20.80 27.35 30.40
N ILE A 39 -20.56 27.90 31.57
CA ILE A 39 -20.22 27.11 32.77
C ILE A 39 -21.45 26.36 33.22
N ASP A 40 -21.40 25.03 33.25
CA ASP A 40 -22.47 24.14 33.65
C ASP A 40 -21.88 22.90 34.35
N PRO A 41 -21.75 22.93 35.70
CA PRO A 41 -21.19 21.82 36.46
C PRO A 41 -21.96 20.50 36.28
N ASP A 42 -23.27 20.58 36.03
CA ASP A 42 -24.12 19.39 35.84
C ASP A 42 -23.76 18.64 34.54
N LYS A 43 -23.23 19.37 33.57
CA LYS A 43 -22.68 18.81 32.32
C LYS A 43 -21.17 18.60 32.36
N GLY A 44 -20.52 18.83 33.50
CA GLY A 44 -19.09 18.67 33.67
C GLY A 44 -18.29 19.78 32.97
N VAL A 45 -18.79 21.02 32.97
CA VAL A 45 -18.09 22.24 32.56
C VAL A 45 -17.99 23.12 33.82
N GLU A 46 -16.91 22.97 34.56
CA GLU A 46 -16.75 23.62 35.87
C GLU A 46 -16.09 25.00 35.76
N THR A 47 -15.30 25.22 34.72
CA THR A 47 -14.53 26.44 34.55
C THR A 47 -14.64 27.01 33.13
N THR A 48 -14.30 28.30 32.97
CA THR A 48 -14.14 28.92 31.63
C THR A 48 -13.12 28.19 30.76
N ALA A 49 -12.07 27.63 31.36
CA ALA A 49 -11.08 26.84 30.65
C ALA A 49 -11.66 25.54 30.09
N ASP A 50 -12.58 24.88 30.83
CA ASP A 50 -13.29 23.69 30.34
C ASP A 50 -14.20 24.03 29.18
N ALA A 51 -14.93 25.15 29.25
CA ALA A 51 -15.81 25.63 28.19
C ALA A 51 -15.00 25.96 26.91
N LEU A 52 -13.89 26.71 27.06
CA LEU A 52 -13.01 27.05 25.94
C LEU A 52 -12.34 25.80 25.35
N GLY A 53 -11.87 24.87 26.16
CA GLY A 53 -11.28 23.62 25.71
C GLY A 53 -12.25 22.79 24.86
N GLY A 54 -13.52 22.71 25.27
CA GLY A 54 -14.55 22.02 24.49
C GLY A 54 -14.90 22.75 23.19
N ALA A 55 -15.05 24.08 23.23
CA ALA A 55 -15.29 24.88 22.04
C ALA A 55 -14.11 24.79 21.05
N HIS A 56 -12.89 24.79 21.56
CA HIS A 56 -11.66 24.61 20.78
C HIS A 56 -11.64 23.25 20.06
N ASP A 57 -11.94 22.16 20.75
CA ASP A 57 -12.01 20.82 20.13
C ASP A 57 -13.07 20.76 19.01
N ILE A 58 -14.20 21.47 19.14
CA ILE A 58 -15.24 21.56 18.12
C ILE A 58 -14.72 22.34 16.91
N VAL A 59 -14.12 23.51 17.12
CA VAL A 59 -13.57 24.35 16.04
C VAL A 59 -12.45 23.63 15.31
N ALA A 60 -11.55 22.96 16.03
CA ALA A 60 -10.48 22.16 15.42
C ALA A 60 -11.03 21.04 14.52
N GLU A 61 -12.14 20.38 14.93
CA GLU A 61 -12.80 19.37 14.11
C GLU A 61 -13.44 19.99 12.86
N TRP A 62 -14.12 21.14 12.97
CA TRP A 62 -14.68 21.83 11.80
C TRP A 62 -13.61 22.21 10.77
N ILE A 63 -12.48 22.75 11.23
CA ILE A 63 -11.36 23.11 10.36
C ILE A 63 -10.79 21.85 9.67
N SER A 64 -10.63 20.77 10.42
CA SER A 64 -10.13 19.49 9.88
C SER A 64 -11.07 18.86 8.84
N ASP A 65 -12.38 19.04 9.00
CA ASP A 65 -13.40 18.48 8.12
C ASP A 65 -13.68 19.37 6.89
N ASP A 66 -13.13 20.59 6.85
CA ASP A 66 -13.33 21.50 5.73
C ASP A 66 -12.69 20.95 4.43
N ALA A 67 -13.55 20.70 3.44
CA ALA A 67 -13.14 20.09 2.18
C ALA A 67 -12.16 20.96 1.36
N ALA A 68 -12.29 22.30 1.44
CA ALA A 68 -11.43 23.22 0.69
C ALA A 68 -10.04 23.28 1.31
N ILE A 69 -9.96 23.32 2.64
CA ILE A 69 -8.70 23.25 3.39
C ILE A 69 -8.00 21.93 3.09
N ARG A 70 -8.69 20.80 3.27
CA ARG A 70 -8.13 19.47 2.98
C ARG A 70 -7.61 19.35 1.55
N LYS A 71 -8.37 19.85 0.58
CA LYS A 71 -7.96 19.86 -0.83
C LYS A 71 -6.68 20.68 -1.03
N THR A 72 -6.61 21.87 -0.45
CA THR A 72 -5.44 22.76 -0.56
C THR A 72 -4.19 22.10 0.04
N LEU A 73 -4.29 21.55 1.25
CA LEU A 73 -3.18 20.86 1.91
C LEU A 73 -2.72 19.63 1.10
N ARG A 74 -3.65 18.84 0.58
CA ARG A 74 -3.34 17.66 -0.24
C ARG A 74 -2.62 18.05 -1.54
N GLU A 75 -3.16 19.03 -2.28
CA GLU A 75 -2.55 19.48 -3.54
C GLU A 75 -1.17 20.04 -3.33
N TYR A 76 -0.97 20.83 -2.26
CA TYR A 76 0.36 21.34 -1.90
C TYR A 76 1.31 20.17 -1.62
N THR A 77 0.92 19.23 -0.76
CA THR A 77 1.79 18.12 -0.36
C THR A 77 2.12 17.20 -1.53
N LEU A 78 1.17 16.92 -2.42
CA LEU A 78 1.44 16.12 -3.64
C LEU A 78 2.44 16.82 -4.58
N ARG A 79 2.45 18.16 -4.63
CA ARG A 79 3.35 18.92 -5.51
C ARG A 79 4.72 19.20 -4.91
N GLN A 80 4.79 19.44 -3.61
CA GLN A 80 6.00 19.95 -2.94
C GLN A 80 6.51 19.04 -1.83
N GLY A 81 5.68 18.10 -1.37
CA GLY A 81 6.01 17.21 -0.27
C GLY A 81 7.08 16.18 -0.65
N LYS A 82 7.61 15.55 0.37
CA LYS A 82 8.63 14.52 0.26
C LYS A 82 8.18 13.23 0.95
N LEU A 83 8.59 12.10 0.40
CA LEU A 83 8.48 10.81 1.05
C LEU A 83 9.84 10.44 1.63
N VAL A 84 9.81 10.00 2.88
CA VAL A 84 11.00 9.58 3.63
C VAL A 84 10.84 8.13 4.04
N SER A 85 11.88 7.36 3.86
CA SER A 85 11.97 5.98 4.36
C SER A 85 13.22 5.82 5.22
N LYS A 86 13.07 5.15 6.35
CA LYS A 86 14.15 4.85 7.28
C LYS A 86 14.16 3.37 7.64
N ALA A 87 15.34 2.85 7.96
CA ALA A 87 15.47 1.49 8.47
C ALA A 87 14.68 1.34 9.79
N ALA A 88 13.89 0.27 9.89
CA ALA A 88 13.26 -0.19 11.13
C ALA A 88 13.99 -1.43 11.70
N THR A 89 15.14 -1.80 11.13
CA THR A 89 15.96 -2.95 11.52
C THR A 89 17.42 -2.61 11.34
N GLU A 90 18.30 -3.29 12.07
CA GLU A 90 19.76 -3.24 11.91
C GLU A 90 20.28 -4.27 10.90
N GLU A 91 19.42 -5.19 10.45
CA GLU A 91 19.78 -6.23 9.49
C GLU A 91 20.02 -5.65 8.10
N ASP A 92 21.02 -6.17 7.39
CA ASP A 92 21.21 -5.86 5.96
C ASP A 92 20.21 -6.68 5.13
N THR A 93 19.25 -5.98 4.53
CA THR A 93 18.16 -6.59 3.75
C THR A 93 18.16 -6.10 2.30
N VAL A 94 17.31 -6.70 1.48
CA VAL A 94 17.06 -6.24 0.10
C VAL A 94 16.54 -4.79 0.02
N TYR A 95 16.09 -4.23 1.14
CA TYR A 95 15.58 -2.85 1.24
C TYR A 95 16.66 -1.81 1.59
N ARG A 96 17.93 -2.17 1.64
CA ARG A 96 19.04 -1.30 2.02
C ARG A 96 19.04 0.06 1.30
N LEU A 97 18.65 0.10 0.03
CA LEU A 97 18.55 1.34 -0.75
C LEU A 97 17.54 2.36 -0.17
N TYR A 98 16.63 1.89 0.69
CA TYR A 98 15.58 2.70 1.30
C TYR A 98 15.79 2.93 2.81
N TYR A 99 16.95 2.55 3.39
CA TYR A 99 17.23 2.71 4.82
C TYR A 99 17.43 4.16 5.25
N ASP A 100 17.85 5.01 4.33
CA ASP A 100 17.93 6.46 4.47
C ASP A 100 17.58 7.08 3.12
N PHE A 101 16.31 7.11 2.82
CA PHE A 101 15.80 7.56 1.53
C PHE A 101 14.89 8.75 1.70
N GLU A 102 15.13 9.81 0.92
CA GLU A 102 14.26 10.98 0.84
C GLU A 102 14.13 11.41 -0.62
N GLN A 103 12.90 11.56 -1.08
CA GLN A 103 12.63 12.06 -2.42
C GLN A 103 11.33 12.86 -2.48
N SER A 104 11.30 13.89 -3.35
CA SER A 104 10.08 14.65 -3.62
C SER A 104 9.02 13.75 -4.27
N ILE A 105 7.77 13.87 -3.82
CA ILE A 105 6.65 13.03 -4.29
C ILE A 105 6.51 13.03 -5.82
N PRO A 106 6.58 14.17 -6.53
CA PRO A 106 6.46 14.16 -8.00
C PRO A 106 7.56 13.40 -8.76
N ARG A 107 8.68 13.08 -8.10
CA ARG A 107 9.79 12.34 -8.71
C ARG A 107 9.80 10.85 -8.35
N LEU A 108 8.91 10.42 -7.45
CA LEU A 108 8.83 9.03 -7.06
C LEU A 108 8.41 8.14 -8.24
N GLN A 109 9.08 7.00 -8.34
CA GLN A 109 8.73 5.97 -9.32
C GLN A 109 7.87 4.89 -8.66
N GLY A 110 6.91 4.31 -9.40
CA GLY A 110 6.01 3.30 -8.86
C GLY A 110 6.74 2.13 -8.20
N HIS A 111 7.83 1.63 -8.80
CA HIS A 111 8.62 0.54 -8.21
C HIS A 111 9.27 0.90 -6.87
N GLN A 112 9.63 2.17 -6.65
CA GLN A 112 10.17 2.63 -5.37
C GLN A 112 9.08 2.63 -4.29
N ILE A 113 7.88 3.11 -4.63
CA ILE A 113 6.72 3.11 -3.73
C ILE A 113 6.38 1.68 -3.32
N LEU A 114 6.22 0.76 -4.28
CA LEU A 114 5.90 -0.64 -4.00
C LEU A 114 6.98 -1.36 -3.19
N ALA A 115 8.26 -1.06 -3.45
CA ALA A 115 9.37 -1.61 -2.66
C ALA A 115 9.34 -1.12 -1.21
N MET A 116 9.09 0.19 -0.99
CA MET A 116 8.97 0.76 0.35
C MET A 116 7.75 0.23 1.09
N ASP A 117 6.59 0.13 0.43
CA ASP A 117 5.36 -0.44 1.00
C ASP A 117 5.54 -1.91 1.42
N ARG A 118 6.27 -2.67 0.62
CA ARG A 118 6.62 -4.04 0.96
C ARG A 118 7.58 -4.11 2.15
N GLY A 119 8.63 -3.29 2.16
CA GLY A 119 9.58 -3.22 3.26
C GLY A 119 8.93 -2.81 4.58
N GLU A 120 7.97 -1.88 4.54
CA GLU A 120 7.17 -1.47 5.70
C GLU A 120 6.27 -2.59 6.20
N ARG A 121 5.59 -3.32 5.31
CA ARG A 121 4.76 -4.49 5.63
C ARG A 121 5.57 -5.63 6.26
N GLU A 122 6.81 -5.81 5.84
CA GLU A 122 7.76 -6.78 6.38
C GLU A 122 8.45 -6.28 7.68
N GLY A 123 8.13 -5.07 8.16
CA GLY A 123 8.71 -4.48 9.38
C GLY A 123 10.19 -4.09 9.24
N LYS A 124 10.67 -3.91 8.02
CA LYS A 124 12.07 -3.54 7.73
C LYS A 124 12.26 -2.05 7.49
N LEU A 125 11.19 -1.33 7.13
CA LEU A 125 11.21 0.10 6.87
C LEU A 125 10.10 0.81 7.67
N THR A 126 10.33 2.09 7.94
CA THR A 126 9.31 3.06 8.35
C THR A 126 9.22 4.12 7.28
N VAL A 127 8.02 4.29 6.68
CA VAL A 127 7.83 5.18 5.53
C VAL A 127 6.81 6.25 5.87
N THR A 128 7.19 7.51 5.73
CA THR A 128 6.36 8.66 6.10
C THR A 128 6.39 9.74 5.03
N VAL A 129 5.26 10.44 4.88
CA VAL A 129 5.24 11.72 4.17
C VAL A 129 5.75 12.78 5.12
N LEU A 130 6.79 13.51 4.72
CA LEU A 130 7.37 14.56 5.55
C LEU A 130 6.41 15.75 5.65
N GLU A 131 6.11 16.16 6.88
CA GLU A 131 5.29 17.32 7.15
C GLU A 131 6.08 18.61 6.92
N ASP A 132 5.54 19.47 6.07
CA ASP A 132 6.03 20.85 5.90
C ASP A 132 5.16 21.83 6.70
N ARG A 133 5.21 21.71 8.03
CA ARG A 133 4.36 22.48 8.96
C ARG A 133 4.52 23.99 8.75
N GLU A 134 5.73 24.46 8.46
CA GLU A 134 6.01 25.90 8.24
C GLU A 134 5.24 26.47 7.04
N ARG A 135 4.89 25.65 6.08
CA ARG A 135 4.08 26.02 4.91
C ARG A 135 2.60 25.71 5.09
N LEU A 136 2.28 24.54 5.67
CA LEU A 136 0.90 24.07 5.80
C LEU A 136 0.11 24.91 6.81
N LEU A 137 0.68 25.24 7.98
CA LEU A 137 -0.02 26.00 9.01
C LEU A 137 -0.45 27.40 8.53
N PRO A 138 0.37 28.20 7.86
CA PRO A 138 -0.09 29.47 7.28
C PRO A 138 -1.21 29.32 6.25
N MET A 139 -1.30 28.20 5.54
CA MET A 139 -2.40 27.92 4.61
C MET A 139 -3.72 27.73 5.36
N VAL A 140 -3.70 26.94 6.44
CA VAL A 140 -4.87 26.73 7.30
C VAL A 140 -5.28 28.05 7.96
N CYS A 141 -4.35 28.77 8.61
CA CYS A 141 -4.63 30.04 9.27
C CYS A 141 -5.21 31.07 8.30
N ARG A 142 -4.69 31.17 7.08
CA ARG A 142 -5.21 32.10 6.07
C ARG A 142 -6.65 31.82 5.67
N ALA A 143 -7.06 30.55 5.76
CA ALA A 143 -8.43 30.15 5.41
C ALA A 143 -9.44 30.46 6.50
N VAL A 144 -9.03 30.46 7.79
CA VAL A 144 -9.98 30.51 8.91
C VAL A 144 -9.79 31.67 9.87
N VAL A 145 -8.60 32.27 9.96
CA VAL A 145 -8.28 33.33 10.92
C VAL A 145 -8.65 34.70 10.35
N ILE A 146 -9.46 35.48 11.07
CA ILE A 146 -9.82 36.85 10.71
C ILE A 146 -8.96 37.82 11.54
N PRO A 147 -8.02 38.55 10.93
CA PRO A 147 -7.15 39.48 11.63
C PRO A 147 -7.94 40.59 12.34
N GLY A 148 -7.56 40.88 13.59
CA GLY A 148 -8.17 41.94 14.40
C GLY A 148 -9.47 41.53 15.13
N SER A 149 -9.93 40.29 14.99
CA SER A 149 -11.02 39.75 15.81
C SER A 149 -10.53 39.51 17.25
N PRO A 150 -11.38 39.75 18.28
CA PRO A 150 -11.08 39.35 19.67
C PRO A 150 -10.83 37.83 19.85
N ALA A 151 -11.43 36.99 18.99
CA ALA A 151 -11.26 35.54 19.00
C ALA A 151 -10.15 35.03 18.08
N MET A 152 -9.35 35.93 17.47
CA MET A 152 -8.32 35.56 16.49
C MET A 152 -7.34 34.53 17.04
N ASP A 153 -6.79 34.74 18.23
CA ASP A 153 -5.79 33.84 18.81
C ASP A 153 -6.39 32.48 19.16
N PHE A 154 -7.63 32.45 19.65
CA PHE A 154 -8.38 31.21 19.91
C PHE A 154 -8.55 30.37 18.63
N VAL A 155 -8.97 30.99 17.52
CA VAL A 155 -9.14 30.27 16.24
C VAL A 155 -7.79 29.86 15.66
N LYS A 156 -6.75 30.65 15.86
CA LYS A 156 -5.40 30.29 15.43
C LYS A 156 -4.89 29.05 16.19
N ASP A 157 -5.06 29.00 17.50
CA ASP A 157 -4.69 27.81 18.30
C ASP A 157 -5.49 26.57 17.89
N ALA A 158 -6.79 26.73 17.61
CA ALA A 158 -7.63 25.66 17.09
C ALA A 158 -7.18 25.18 15.67
N ALA A 159 -6.68 26.11 14.82
CA ALA A 159 -6.13 25.77 13.51
C ALA A 159 -4.82 24.98 13.63
N GLU A 160 -3.97 25.31 14.58
CA GLU A 160 -2.74 24.56 14.88
C GLU A 160 -3.07 23.14 15.35
N ASP A 161 -3.93 23.00 16.33
CA ASP A 161 -4.38 21.68 16.84
C ASP A 161 -5.08 20.86 15.74
N SER A 162 -5.91 21.52 14.92
CA SER A 162 -6.55 20.88 13.77
C SER A 162 -5.52 20.31 12.79
N LEU A 163 -4.47 21.05 12.46
CA LEU A 163 -3.42 20.57 11.57
C LEU A 163 -2.67 19.41 12.22
N ASP A 164 -2.11 19.61 13.40
CA ASP A 164 -1.14 18.70 14.02
C ASP A 164 -1.81 17.38 14.46
N ARG A 165 -2.99 17.45 15.04
CA ARG A 165 -3.67 16.30 15.64
C ARG A 165 -4.65 15.59 14.70
N LEU A 166 -5.34 16.29 13.82
CA LEU A 166 -6.44 15.75 13.02
C LEU A 166 -6.09 15.65 11.53
N SER A 167 -5.73 16.81 10.92
CA SER A 167 -5.60 16.90 9.47
C SER A 167 -4.36 16.18 8.96
N TRP A 168 -3.18 16.48 9.53
CA TRP A 168 -1.93 15.92 9.04
C TRP A 168 -1.84 14.40 9.16
N PRO A 169 -2.16 13.75 10.30
CA PRO A 169 -2.11 12.29 10.40
C PRO A 169 -3.06 11.57 9.45
N SER A 170 -4.20 12.19 9.11
CA SER A 170 -5.13 11.62 8.13
C SER A 170 -4.68 11.86 6.71
N LEU A 171 -4.15 13.06 6.41
CA LEU A 171 -3.64 13.44 5.10
C LEU A 171 -2.42 12.62 4.69
N GLY A 172 -1.49 12.40 5.61
CA GLY A 172 -0.31 11.56 5.36
C GLY A 172 -0.69 10.14 4.92
N ARG A 173 -1.69 9.53 5.59
CA ARG A 173 -2.23 8.21 5.18
C ARG A 173 -2.96 8.27 3.83
N GLU A 174 -3.76 9.30 3.59
CA GLU A 174 -4.47 9.49 2.32
C GLU A 174 -3.49 9.60 1.15
N ILE A 175 -2.43 10.40 1.30
CA ILE A 175 -1.39 10.56 0.28
C ILE A 175 -0.64 9.24 0.06
N ARG A 176 -0.27 8.51 1.13
CA ARG A 176 0.36 7.20 1.01
C ARG A 176 -0.50 6.23 0.21
N ASN A 177 -1.79 6.12 0.55
CA ASN A 177 -2.73 5.25 -0.18
C ASN A 177 -2.84 5.65 -1.65
N HIS A 178 -2.96 6.94 -1.94
CA HIS A 178 -3.02 7.44 -3.31
C HIS A 178 -1.76 7.09 -4.13
N LEU A 179 -0.57 7.23 -3.53
CA LEU A 179 0.69 6.87 -4.19
C LEU A 179 0.77 5.36 -4.45
N THR A 180 0.35 4.53 -3.49
CA THR A 180 0.30 3.07 -3.64
C THR A 180 -0.66 2.65 -4.75
N GLU A 181 -1.88 3.21 -4.77
CA GLU A 181 -2.87 2.93 -5.82
C GLU A 181 -2.34 3.26 -7.22
N GLN A 182 -1.72 4.43 -7.40
CA GLN A 182 -1.10 4.80 -8.68
C GLN A 182 0.05 3.86 -9.08
N ALA A 183 0.86 3.45 -8.10
CA ALA A 183 1.98 2.54 -8.35
C ALA A 183 1.50 1.14 -8.72
N ASP A 184 0.45 0.64 -8.06
CA ASP A 184 -0.20 -0.64 -8.36
C ASP A 184 -0.80 -0.65 -9.78
N GLU A 185 -1.56 0.38 -10.15
CA GLU A 185 -2.13 0.49 -11.49
C GLU A 185 -1.04 0.46 -12.58
N GLY A 186 0.03 1.22 -12.37
CA GLY A 186 1.19 1.22 -13.27
C GLY A 186 1.85 -0.16 -13.39
N ALA A 187 2.05 -0.85 -12.27
CA ALA A 187 2.65 -2.18 -12.24
C ALA A 187 1.75 -3.24 -12.88
N ILE A 188 0.45 -3.21 -12.63
CA ILE A 188 -0.55 -4.10 -13.25
C ILE A 188 -0.57 -3.88 -14.77
N GLY A 189 -0.58 -2.61 -15.21
CA GLY A 189 -0.51 -2.27 -16.63
C GLY A 189 0.74 -2.82 -17.32
N GLN A 190 1.91 -2.65 -16.69
CA GLN A 190 3.18 -3.18 -17.20
C GLN A 190 3.20 -4.72 -17.24
N PHE A 191 2.65 -5.36 -16.21
CA PHE A 191 2.50 -6.82 -16.17
C PHE A 191 1.62 -7.31 -17.31
N ALA A 192 0.48 -6.68 -17.56
CA ALA A 192 -0.44 -7.04 -18.63
C ALA A 192 0.22 -6.90 -20.02
N LEU A 193 1.00 -5.82 -20.24
CA LEU A 193 1.78 -5.63 -21.47
C LEU A 193 2.80 -6.74 -21.70
N ASN A 194 3.47 -7.20 -20.65
CA ASN A 194 4.45 -8.27 -20.73
C ASN A 194 3.82 -9.65 -20.89
N LEU A 195 2.67 -9.87 -20.25
CA LEU A 195 1.95 -11.16 -20.28
C LEU A 195 1.33 -11.45 -21.66
N LYS A 196 0.77 -10.41 -22.30
CA LYS A 196 0.09 -10.58 -23.59
C LYS A 196 0.96 -11.25 -24.67
N PRO A 197 2.20 -10.80 -24.95
CA PRO A 197 3.08 -11.47 -25.92
C PRO A 197 3.38 -12.93 -25.53
N LEU A 198 3.52 -13.23 -24.24
CA LEU A 198 3.77 -14.60 -23.79
C LEU A 198 2.58 -15.51 -24.08
N LEU A 199 1.35 -15.03 -23.79
CA LEU A 199 0.13 -15.80 -24.05
C LEU A 199 -0.18 -15.92 -25.55
N MET A 200 0.26 -14.95 -26.35
CA MET A 200 0.02 -14.93 -27.80
C MET A 200 1.15 -15.58 -28.60
N GLN A 201 2.10 -16.25 -27.95
CA GLN A 201 3.13 -16.99 -28.67
C GLN A 201 2.49 -18.09 -29.54
N PRO A 202 2.94 -18.24 -30.80
CA PRO A 202 2.41 -19.29 -31.67
C PRO A 202 2.72 -20.66 -31.09
N PRO A 203 1.77 -21.60 -31.14
CA PRO A 203 1.99 -22.97 -30.66
C PRO A 203 3.04 -23.68 -31.53
N VAL A 204 3.80 -24.59 -30.92
CA VAL A 204 4.66 -25.51 -31.65
C VAL A 204 3.77 -26.50 -32.36
N LYS A 205 3.59 -26.34 -33.68
CA LYS A 205 2.67 -27.17 -34.48
C LYS A 205 3.39 -28.44 -35.02
N GLY A 206 2.56 -29.50 -35.11
CA GLY A 206 2.96 -30.70 -35.80
C GLY A 206 4.02 -31.56 -35.10
N LYS A 207 4.29 -31.28 -33.82
CA LYS A 207 5.30 -31.95 -33.01
C LYS A 207 4.64 -32.77 -31.90
N VAL A 208 5.11 -33.98 -31.70
CA VAL A 208 4.73 -34.78 -30.53
C VAL A 208 5.44 -34.16 -29.32
N THR A 209 4.65 -33.73 -28.33
CA THR A 209 5.15 -32.99 -27.17
C THR A 209 4.82 -33.68 -25.87
N MET A 210 5.82 -33.80 -25.00
CA MET A 210 5.64 -34.23 -23.60
C MET A 210 5.54 -32.98 -22.70
N GLY A 211 4.39 -32.80 -22.04
CA GLY A 211 4.19 -31.77 -21.02
C GLY A 211 4.49 -32.31 -19.63
N LEU A 212 5.28 -31.57 -18.87
CA LEU A 212 5.62 -31.85 -17.47
C LEU A 212 5.04 -30.74 -16.59
N ASP A 213 4.15 -31.10 -15.64
CA ASP A 213 3.60 -30.20 -14.63
C ASP A 213 4.22 -30.54 -13.26
N PRO A 214 5.28 -29.79 -12.85
CA PRO A 214 6.06 -30.09 -11.66
C PRO A 214 5.30 -29.88 -10.34
N GLY A 215 5.54 -30.72 -9.35
CA GLY A 215 5.01 -30.55 -8.01
C GLY A 215 5.75 -31.38 -6.97
N TYR A 216 5.99 -30.83 -5.78
CA TYR A 216 6.67 -31.56 -4.70
C TYR A 216 5.81 -32.67 -4.09
N ARG A 217 4.56 -32.38 -3.72
CA ARG A 217 3.72 -33.33 -2.98
C ARG A 217 3.03 -34.36 -3.85
N MET A 218 2.54 -33.93 -5.00
CA MET A 218 1.72 -34.78 -5.90
C MET A 218 2.56 -35.34 -7.05
N GLY A 219 3.85 -35.17 -7.02
CA GLY A 219 4.77 -35.54 -8.10
C GLY A 219 4.65 -34.62 -9.33
N CYS A 220 5.39 -34.96 -10.36
CA CYS A 220 5.30 -34.32 -11.67
C CYS A 220 4.30 -35.07 -12.55
N LYS A 221 3.22 -34.39 -12.94
CA LYS A 221 2.25 -34.93 -13.89
C LYS A 221 2.80 -34.82 -15.29
N VAL A 222 2.60 -35.86 -16.08
CA VAL A 222 3.12 -36.01 -17.43
C VAL A 222 1.96 -36.27 -18.39
N ALA A 223 1.95 -35.56 -19.50
CA ALA A 223 1.07 -35.84 -20.63
C ALA A 223 1.86 -35.82 -21.94
N VAL A 224 1.65 -36.80 -22.79
CA VAL A 224 2.17 -36.82 -24.15
C VAL A 224 1.04 -36.51 -25.11
N VAL A 225 1.23 -35.51 -25.96
CA VAL A 225 0.23 -35.07 -26.95
C VAL A 225 0.83 -35.15 -28.36
N ASP A 226 -0.01 -35.48 -29.35
CA ASP A 226 0.37 -35.44 -30.74
C ASP A 226 0.36 -33.98 -31.31
N GLY A 227 0.76 -33.83 -32.57
CA GLY A 227 0.80 -32.51 -33.23
C GLY A 227 -0.56 -31.82 -33.38
N THR A 228 -1.67 -32.48 -33.08
CA THR A 228 -3.04 -31.94 -33.08
C THR A 228 -3.54 -31.59 -31.69
N GLY A 229 -2.77 -31.92 -30.65
CA GLY A 229 -3.16 -31.73 -29.23
C GLY A 229 -3.94 -32.93 -28.62
N LYS A 230 -4.08 -34.07 -29.34
CA LYS A 230 -4.68 -35.25 -28.79
C LYS A 230 -3.76 -35.91 -27.77
N VAL A 231 -4.27 -36.20 -26.58
CA VAL A 231 -3.52 -36.91 -25.53
C VAL A 231 -3.29 -38.38 -25.97
N LEU A 232 -2.03 -38.78 -26.02
CA LEU A 232 -1.58 -40.11 -26.37
C LEU A 232 -1.33 -40.98 -25.14
N ASP A 233 -0.75 -40.35 -24.08
CA ASP A 233 -0.42 -41.08 -22.86
C ASP A 233 -0.32 -40.11 -21.67
N THR A 234 -0.43 -40.61 -20.44
CA THR A 234 -0.26 -39.86 -19.21
C THR A 234 0.48 -40.68 -18.17
N ALA A 235 1.25 -39.99 -17.31
CA ALA A 235 1.96 -40.60 -16.20
C ALA A 235 2.09 -39.63 -15.03
N VAL A 236 2.51 -40.11 -13.86
CA VAL A 236 2.96 -39.31 -12.73
C VAL A 236 4.31 -39.83 -12.30
N VAL A 237 5.29 -38.97 -12.18
CA VAL A 237 6.64 -39.34 -11.75
C VAL A 237 7.08 -38.46 -10.56
N TYR A 238 8.01 -38.94 -9.76
CA TYR A 238 8.42 -38.29 -8.52
C TYR A 238 9.92 -37.95 -8.50
N PRO A 239 10.40 -37.03 -9.33
CA PRO A 239 11.82 -36.74 -9.48
C PRO A 239 12.47 -36.10 -8.25
N THR A 240 11.68 -35.54 -7.33
CA THR A 240 12.15 -34.80 -6.14
C THR A 240 12.18 -35.65 -4.86
N TYR A 241 11.81 -36.92 -4.93
CA TYR A 241 11.74 -37.83 -3.77
C TYR A 241 13.02 -38.65 -3.52
N GLY A 242 14.14 -38.24 -4.08
CA GLY A 242 15.45 -38.86 -3.92
C GLY A 242 15.97 -39.52 -5.21
N GLU A 243 17.23 -39.92 -5.20
CA GLU A 243 17.96 -40.39 -6.39
C GLU A 243 17.32 -41.67 -7.02
N ARG A 244 16.76 -42.55 -6.19
CA ARG A 244 16.09 -43.77 -6.72
C ARG A 244 14.86 -43.40 -7.54
N GLN A 245 13.98 -42.57 -6.96
CA GLN A 245 12.75 -42.11 -7.63
C GLN A 245 13.06 -41.27 -8.88
N LYS A 246 14.13 -40.47 -8.83
CA LYS A 246 14.61 -39.72 -10.00
C LYS A 246 15.01 -40.64 -11.14
N LYS A 247 15.74 -41.71 -10.86
CA LYS A 247 16.12 -42.71 -11.87
C LYS A 247 14.89 -43.45 -12.42
N GLU A 248 13.95 -43.83 -11.56
CA GLU A 248 12.68 -44.46 -11.98
C GLU A 248 11.85 -43.50 -12.86
N ALA A 249 11.84 -42.18 -12.52
CA ALA A 249 11.19 -41.16 -13.33
C ALA A 249 11.83 -41.03 -14.71
N ILE A 250 13.15 -40.96 -14.80
CA ILE A 250 13.89 -40.89 -16.07
C ILE A 250 13.58 -42.10 -16.95
N ALA A 251 13.62 -43.32 -16.40
CA ALA A 251 13.30 -44.55 -17.15
C ALA A 251 11.85 -44.58 -17.66
N ALA A 252 10.90 -44.09 -16.85
CA ALA A 252 9.50 -44.01 -17.26
C ALA A 252 9.30 -42.99 -18.39
N LEU A 253 9.93 -41.82 -18.29
CA LEU A 253 9.85 -40.78 -19.32
C LEU A 253 10.57 -41.18 -20.62
N GLU A 254 11.72 -41.84 -20.55
CA GLU A 254 12.42 -42.38 -21.72
C GLU A 254 11.52 -43.40 -22.48
N LYS A 255 10.85 -44.28 -21.75
CA LYS A 255 9.90 -45.23 -22.36
C LYS A 255 8.80 -44.50 -23.14
N LEU A 256 8.25 -43.43 -22.58
CA LEU A 256 7.19 -42.62 -23.22
C LEU A 256 7.75 -41.88 -24.46
N ILE A 257 8.96 -41.34 -24.37
CA ILE A 257 9.64 -40.65 -25.50
C ILE A 257 9.79 -41.64 -26.67
N ARG A 258 10.36 -42.81 -26.42
CA ARG A 258 10.60 -43.81 -27.47
C ARG A 258 9.30 -44.39 -28.02
N LYS A 259 8.27 -44.62 -27.16
CA LYS A 259 6.98 -45.15 -27.56
C LYS A 259 6.21 -44.23 -28.51
N HIS A 260 6.22 -42.94 -28.26
CA HIS A 260 5.41 -41.98 -28.98
C HIS A 260 6.21 -41.05 -29.91
N GLY A 261 7.53 -41.19 -29.98
CA GLY A 261 8.38 -40.33 -30.82
C GLY A 261 8.33 -38.86 -30.36
N VAL A 262 8.44 -38.63 -29.06
CA VAL A 262 8.41 -37.25 -28.50
C VAL A 262 9.57 -36.44 -29.05
N GLU A 263 9.26 -35.26 -29.60
CA GLU A 263 10.20 -34.35 -30.19
C GLU A 263 10.48 -33.13 -29.31
N ASN A 264 9.53 -32.74 -28.43
CA ASN A 264 9.65 -31.61 -27.56
C ASN A 264 9.23 -31.97 -26.12
N ILE A 265 9.90 -31.34 -25.15
CA ILE A 265 9.51 -31.38 -23.74
C ILE A 265 9.15 -29.96 -23.30
N ALA A 266 7.94 -29.75 -22.79
CA ALA A 266 7.48 -28.52 -22.19
C ALA A 266 7.38 -28.69 -20.68
N ILE A 267 7.97 -27.78 -19.90
CA ILE A 267 7.99 -27.83 -18.44
C ILE A 267 7.24 -26.64 -17.89
N GLY A 268 6.24 -26.90 -17.04
CA GLY A 268 5.48 -25.85 -16.34
C GLY A 268 6.36 -25.02 -15.41
N ASN A 269 6.23 -23.70 -15.46
CA ASN A 269 7.01 -22.75 -14.66
C ASN A 269 6.41 -22.58 -13.24
N GLY A 270 6.28 -23.67 -12.51
CA GLY A 270 5.74 -23.69 -11.16
C GLY A 270 6.76 -24.17 -10.11
N THR A 271 6.20 -24.64 -8.99
CA THR A 271 6.96 -25.28 -7.90
C THR A 271 7.71 -26.49 -8.44
N ALA A 272 8.97 -26.71 -8.03
CA ALA A 272 9.85 -27.78 -8.48
C ALA A 272 10.23 -27.75 -9.98
N SER A 273 10.07 -26.62 -10.67
CA SER A 273 10.41 -26.51 -12.09
C SER A 273 11.91 -26.68 -12.37
N ARG A 274 12.79 -26.15 -11.50
CA ARG A 274 14.26 -26.26 -11.66
C ARG A 274 14.75 -27.70 -11.52
N GLU A 275 14.25 -28.44 -10.54
CA GLU A 275 14.59 -29.85 -10.34
C GLU A 275 14.09 -30.71 -11.50
N THR A 276 12.90 -30.39 -12.01
CA THR A 276 12.34 -31.05 -13.19
C THR A 276 13.12 -30.74 -14.46
N GLU A 277 13.61 -29.50 -14.63
CA GLU A 277 14.48 -29.11 -15.73
C GLU A 277 15.81 -29.87 -15.69
N GLN A 278 16.45 -29.97 -14.51
CA GLN A 278 17.67 -30.74 -14.32
C GLN A 278 17.48 -32.21 -14.69
N MET A 279 16.38 -32.82 -14.22
CA MET A 279 16.02 -34.19 -14.61
C MET A 279 15.81 -34.33 -16.12
N ALA A 280 15.12 -33.35 -16.75
CA ALA A 280 14.89 -33.40 -18.20
C ALA A 280 16.21 -33.30 -19.01
N VAL A 281 17.18 -32.52 -18.54
CA VAL A 281 18.53 -32.46 -19.15
C VAL A 281 19.22 -33.82 -19.08
N GLU A 282 19.17 -34.51 -17.94
CA GLU A 282 19.73 -35.87 -17.78
C GLU A 282 19.01 -36.87 -18.69
N LEU A 283 17.67 -36.81 -18.75
CA LEU A 283 16.86 -37.63 -19.64
C LEU A 283 17.22 -37.44 -21.11
N ILE A 284 17.36 -36.21 -21.59
CA ILE A 284 17.74 -35.91 -22.99
C ILE A 284 19.14 -36.47 -23.32
N ARG A 285 20.10 -36.36 -22.40
CA ARG A 285 21.44 -36.97 -22.59
C ARG A 285 21.32 -38.48 -22.73
N GLN A 286 20.62 -39.14 -21.85
CA GLN A 286 20.44 -40.58 -21.89
C GLN A 286 19.72 -41.09 -23.16
N VAL A 287 18.72 -40.35 -23.63
CA VAL A 287 17.99 -40.69 -24.87
C VAL A 287 18.88 -40.54 -26.12
N ASN A 288 19.79 -39.52 -26.13
CA ASN A 288 20.69 -39.26 -27.26
C ASN A 288 21.92 -40.18 -27.30
N GLU A 289 22.32 -40.75 -26.17
CA GLU A 289 23.49 -41.65 -26.05
C GLU A 289 23.12 -43.13 -26.30
N ALA A 290 21.82 -43.47 -26.29
CA ALA A 290 21.30 -44.84 -26.47
C ALA A 290 20.66 -45.04 -27.85
#